data_b472f94643998d48d70d5eafd7283e5c
#
_entry.id   b472f94643998d48d70d5eafd7283e5c
#
_cell.length_a   1.000
_cell.length_b   1.000
_cell.length_c   1.000
_cell.angle_alpha   90.00
_cell.angle_beta   90.00
_cell.angle_gamma   90.00
#
_symmetry.space_group_name_H-M   'P 1'
#
loop_
_entity.id
_entity.type
_entity.pdbx_description
1 polymer ?
#
loop_
_entity_poly.entity_id
_entity_poly.type
_entity_poly.pdbx_seq_one_letter_code
_entity_poly.pdbx_strand_id
1 'polypeptide(L)'
;LLPVAELEGKYRHSSTAGERLRIEVRTLEYTGVRLAFGFKMYGEGGELVFTGKVTHGCSNSQGHPVLMRKFSPELDSLFKAMAEKDKEE
;
A
#
# COMPACT_ATOMS: atom_id res chain seq x y z
N LEU A 1 0.23 -14.47 6.87
CA LEU A 1 -0.92 -13.58 6.76
C LEU A 1 -0.50 -12.11 6.75
N LEU A 2 -1.18 -11.33 5.93
CA LEU A 2 -0.96 -9.89 5.85
C LEU A 2 -2.28 -9.16 6.11
N PRO A 3 -2.78 -9.18 7.35
CA PRO A 3 -4.01 -8.46 7.66
C PRO A 3 -3.80 -6.95 7.56
N VAL A 4 -4.88 -6.23 7.30
CA VAL A 4 -4.85 -4.77 7.29
C VAL A 4 -4.78 -4.30 8.74
N ALA A 5 -3.71 -3.57 9.08
CA ALA A 5 -3.54 -2.98 10.41
C ALA A 5 -4.15 -1.59 10.49
N GLU A 6 -4.00 -0.81 9.42
CA GLU A 6 -4.54 0.55 9.35
C GLU A 6 -4.97 0.85 7.93
N LEU A 7 -6.03 1.65 7.81
CA LEU A 7 -6.51 2.14 6.54
C LEU A 7 -6.89 3.60 6.71
N GLU A 8 -6.30 4.46 5.91
CA GLU A 8 -6.61 5.89 5.89
C GLU A 8 -7.02 6.28 4.47
N GLY A 9 -7.97 7.18 4.36
CA GLY A 9 -8.36 7.67 3.05
C GLY A 9 -8.98 9.05 3.17
N LYS A 10 -8.79 9.85 2.12
CA LYS A 10 -9.34 11.20 2.09
C LYS A 10 -9.80 11.54 0.69
N TYR A 11 -11.06 11.91 0.58
CA TYR A 11 -11.61 12.42 -0.68
C TYR A 11 -11.18 13.86 -0.85
N ARG A 12 -10.64 14.16 -2.02
CA ARG A 12 -10.15 15.51 -2.35
C ARG A 12 -11.09 16.22 -3.32
N HIS A 13 -11.84 15.44 -4.09
CA HIS A 13 -12.69 15.97 -5.14
C HIS A 13 -13.75 14.93 -5.47
N SER A 14 -14.97 15.35 -5.79
CA SER A 14 -16.01 14.39 -6.16
C SER A 14 -15.78 13.86 -7.57
N SER A 15 -16.16 12.62 -7.78
CA SER A 15 -16.10 11.99 -9.10
C SER A 15 -17.50 11.61 -9.55
N THR A 16 -17.69 11.51 -10.86
CA THR A 16 -18.98 11.16 -11.46
C THR A 16 -19.03 9.66 -11.73
N ALA A 17 -20.21 9.07 -11.54
CA ALA A 17 -20.41 7.66 -11.87
C ALA A 17 -20.10 7.40 -13.34
N GLY A 18 -19.35 6.33 -13.61
CA GLY A 18 -18.91 5.99 -14.96
C GLY A 18 -17.64 6.70 -15.41
N GLU A 19 -17.11 7.61 -14.61
CA GLU A 19 -15.86 8.29 -14.90
C GLU A 19 -14.68 7.31 -14.80
N ARG A 20 -13.71 7.46 -15.71
CA ARG A 20 -12.48 6.68 -15.66
C ARG A 20 -11.54 7.29 -14.64
N LEU A 21 -11.01 6.44 -13.76
CA LEU A 21 -10.08 6.86 -12.73
C LEU A 21 -8.72 6.23 -12.99
N ARG A 22 -7.67 7.03 -12.82
CA ARG A 22 -6.30 6.52 -12.87
C ARG A 22 -5.81 6.35 -11.45
N ILE A 23 -5.31 5.17 -11.13
CA ILE A 23 -4.84 4.84 -9.79
C ILE A 23 -3.32 4.66 -9.82
N GLU A 24 -2.62 5.37 -8.95
CA GLU A 24 -1.19 5.21 -8.74
C GLU A 24 -0.96 4.60 -7.37
N VAL A 25 -0.17 3.54 -7.33
CA VAL A 25 0.17 2.85 -6.09
C VAL A 25 1.67 2.95 -5.86
N ARG A 26 2.05 3.20 -4.62
CA ARG A 26 3.44 3.36 -4.24
C ARG A 26 3.70 2.65 -2.91
N THR A 27 4.83 1.95 -2.81
CA THR A 27 5.26 1.36 -1.55
C THR A 27 5.91 2.47 -0.71
N LEU A 28 5.33 2.76 0.44
CA LEU A 28 5.81 3.82 1.31
C LEU A 28 6.84 3.32 2.31
N GLU A 29 6.66 2.11 2.82
CA GLU A 29 7.50 1.58 3.87
C GLU A 29 7.44 0.07 3.89
N TYR A 30 8.58 -0.56 4.17
CA TYR A 30 8.64 -1.97 4.48
C TYR A 30 9.71 -2.21 5.54
N THR A 31 9.32 -2.76 6.69
CA THR A 31 10.22 -2.98 7.83
C THR A 31 10.54 -4.45 8.06
N GLY A 32 9.95 -5.36 7.28
CA GLY A 32 10.04 -6.80 7.52
C GLY A 32 8.87 -7.35 8.32
N VAL A 33 8.17 -6.49 9.05
CA VAL A 33 6.96 -6.83 9.82
C VAL A 33 5.77 -6.03 9.32
N ARG A 34 6.00 -4.81 8.84
CA ARG A 34 4.96 -3.90 8.35
C ARG A 34 5.23 -3.52 6.92
N LEU A 35 4.15 -3.41 6.14
CA LEU A 35 4.19 -3.01 4.75
C LEU A 35 3.10 -1.96 4.53
N ALA A 36 3.50 -0.78 4.08
CA ALA A 36 2.58 0.32 3.84
C ALA A 36 2.59 0.72 2.37
N PHE A 37 1.40 0.85 1.80
CA PHE A 37 1.20 1.36 0.44
C PHE A 37 0.44 2.67 0.49
N GLY A 38 0.85 3.61 -0.35
CA GLY A 38 0.08 4.81 -0.60
C GLY A 38 -0.55 4.70 -1.98
N PHE A 39 -1.72 5.28 -2.15
CA PHE A 39 -2.36 5.32 -3.46
C PHE A 39 -3.05 6.66 -3.68
N LYS A 40 -3.10 7.04 -4.96
CA LYS A 40 -3.75 8.25 -5.39
C LYS A 40 -4.65 7.92 -6.57
N MET A 41 -5.82 8.51 -6.59
CA MET A 41 -6.76 8.35 -7.69
C MET A 41 -6.96 9.70 -8.37
N TYR A 42 -6.87 9.71 -9.68
CA TYR A 42 -7.07 10.91 -10.50
C TYR A 42 -8.26 10.72 -11.41
N GLY A 43 -9.06 11.78 -11.57
CA GLY A 43 -10.18 11.78 -12.49
C GLY A 43 -9.75 11.98 -13.93
N GLU A 44 -10.72 11.97 -14.86
CA GLU A 44 -10.43 12.12 -16.30
C GLU A 44 -9.79 13.45 -16.65
N GLY A 45 -10.07 14.50 -15.89
CA GLY A 45 -9.46 15.81 -16.08
C GLY A 45 -8.09 15.98 -15.45
N GLY A 46 -7.56 14.91 -14.81
CA GLY A 46 -6.26 14.95 -14.17
C GLY A 46 -6.28 15.44 -12.73
N GLU A 47 -7.44 15.78 -12.20
CA GLU A 47 -7.57 16.25 -10.83
C GLU A 47 -7.43 15.10 -9.84
N LEU A 48 -6.83 15.39 -8.67
CA LEU A 48 -6.67 14.42 -7.59
C LEU A 48 -8.02 14.23 -6.88
N VAL A 49 -8.58 13.04 -6.97
CA VAL A 49 -9.89 12.71 -6.41
C VAL A 49 -9.79 12.12 -5.02
N PHE A 50 -8.81 11.25 -4.81
CA PHE A 50 -8.69 10.51 -3.56
C PHE A 50 -7.24 10.19 -3.26
N THR A 51 -6.87 10.26 -1.99
CA THR A 51 -5.59 9.78 -1.50
C THR A 51 -5.83 8.77 -0.40
N GLY A 52 -5.02 7.71 -0.37
CA GLY A 52 -5.17 6.69 0.63
C GLY A 52 -3.85 6.07 1.05
N LYS A 53 -3.88 5.43 2.19
CA LYS A 53 -2.75 4.67 2.72
C LYS A 53 -3.30 3.43 3.38
N VAL A 54 -2.71 2.29 3.09
CA VAL A 54 -3.02 1.03 3.76
C VAL A 54 -1.75 0.46 4.35
N THR A 55 -1.84 0.02 5.60
CA THR A 55 -0.72 -0.60 6.29
C THR A 55 -1.11 -2.04 6.63
N HIS A 56 -0.25 -2.98 6.24
CA HIS A 56 -0.40 -4.39 6.56
C HIS A 56 0.64 -4.79 7.59
N GLY A 57 0.23 -5.63 8.54
CA GLY A 57 1.16 -6.28 9.45
C GLY A 57 1.36 -7.72 9.00
N CYS A 58 2.58 -8.23 9.16
CA CYS A 58 2.84 -9.65 8.91
C CYS A 58 2.64 -10.41 10.20
N SER A 59 1.77 -11.41 10.19
CA SER A 59 1.45 -12.19 11.39
C SER A 59 1.35 -13.67 11.07
N ASN A 60 1.49 -14.51 12.11
CA ASN A 60 1.25 -15.93 12.00
C ASN A 60 -0.26 -16.22 12.13
N SER A 61 -0.64 -17.49 12.09
CA SER A 61 -2.04 -17.91 12.18
C SER A 61 -2.70 -17.57 13.51
N GLN A 62 -1.90 -17.25 14.54
CA GLN A 62 -2.38 -16.87 15.87
C GLN A 62 -2.43 -15.36 16.06
N GLY A 63 -2.14 -14.59 15.02
CA GLY A 63 -2.17 -13.14 15.08
C GLY A 63 -0.94 -12.48 15.69
N HIS A 64 0.12 -13.23 15.96
CA HIS A 64 1.35 -12.68 16.50
C HIS A 64 2.23 -12.13 15.39
N PRO A 65 2.91 -10.98 15.59
CA PRO A 65 3.81 -10.42 14.59
C PRO A 65 4.98 -11.38 14.30
N VAL A 66 5.29 -11.55 13.02
CA VAL A 66 6.45 -12.34 12.59
C VAL A 66 7.14 -11.63 11.46
N LEU A 67 8.44 -11.87 11.33
CA LEU A 67 9.22 -11.32 10.22
C LEU A 67 8.84 -12.01 8.92
N MET A 68 8.62 -11.23 7.88
CA MET A 68 8.27 -11.75 6.56
C MET A 68 9.33 -12.75 6.04
N ARG A 69 10.61 -12.49 6.30
CA ARG A 69 11.70 -13.38 5.83
C ARG A 69 11.61 -14.79 6.40
N LYS A 70 10.98 -14.94 7.57
CA LYS A 70 10.77 -16.26 8.17
C LYS A 70 9.58 -16.97 7.55
N PHE A 71 8.61 -16.21 7.10
CA PHE A 71 7.44 -16.74 6.43
C PHE A 71 7.71 -17.03 4.96
N SER A 72 8.33 -16.09 4.26
CA SER A 72 8.68 -16.22 2.85
C SER A 72 9.86 -15.31 2.51
N PRO A 73 11.09 -15.85 2.39
CA PRO A 73 12.24 -15.04 1.99
C PRO A 73 12.06 -14.38 0.64
N GLU A 74 11.31 -15.01 -0.27
CA GLU A 74 11.06 -14.45 -1.60
C GLU A 74 10.20 -13.20 -1.54
N LEU A 75 9.13 -13.23 -0.73
CA LEU A 75 8.28 -12.06 -0.54
C LEU A 75 9.04 -10.95 0.18
N ASP A 76 9.87 -11.29 1.15
CA ASP A 76 10.70 -10.31 1.85
C ASP A 76 11.60 -9.56 0.87
N SER A 77 12.27 -10.30 -0.01
CA SER A 77 13.15 -9.71 -1.03
C SER A 77 12.36 -8.84 -2.01
N LEU A 78 11.19 -9.30 -2.42
CA LEU A 78 10.33 -8.55 -3.33
C LEU A 78 9.90 -7.23 -2.72
N PHE A 79 9.40 -7.24 -1.48
CA PHE A 79 8.92 -6.04 -0.81
C PHE A 79 10.04 -5.05 -0.53
N LYS A 80 11.23 -5.54 -0.19
CA LYS A 80 12.41 -4.68 -0.04
C LYS A 80 12.76 -3.98 -1.34
N ALA A 81 12.75 -4.72 -2.44
CA ALA A 81 13.05 -4.16 -3.76
C ALA A 81 12.01 -3.11 -4.16
N MET A 82 10.73 -3.38 -3.91
CA MET A 82 9.66 -2.42 -4.19
C MET A 82 9.81 -1.14 -3.38
N ALA A 83 10.13 -1.26 -2.10
CA ALA A 83 10.31 -0.10 -1.23
C ALA A 83 11.51 0.74 -1.66
N GLU A 84 12.62 0.10 -2.04
CA GLU A 84 13.81 0.81 -2.52
C GLU A 84 13.55 1.53 -3.82
N LYS A 85 12.86 0.88 -4.75
CA LYS A 85 12.51 1.49 -6.04
C LYS A 85 11.62 2.73 -5.84
N ASP A 86 10.59 2.60 -5.03
CA ASP A 86 9.63 3.70 -4.83
C ASP A 86 10.24 4.84 -4.02
N LYS A 87 11.26 4.55 -3.22
CA LYS A 87 11.96 5.56 -2.43
C LYS A 87 12.80 6.50 -3.30
N GLU A 88 13.28 6.00 -4.44
CA GLU A 88 14.10 6.79 -5.37
C GLU A 88 13.27 7.73 -6.24
N GLU A 89 11.97 7.58 -6.24
CA GLU A 89 11.05 8.47 -6.94
C GLU A 89 10.65 9.61 -6.00
#